data_bcadba70b18d1993913386f5017352c2
#
_entry.id   bcadba70b18d1993913386f5017352c2
#
_cell.length_a   1.000
_cell.length_b   1.000
_cell.length_c   1.000
_cell.angle_alpha   90.00
_cell.angle_beta   90.00
_cell.angle_gamma   90.00
#
_symmetry.space_group_name_H-M   'P 1'
#
loop_
_entity.id
_entity.type
_entity.pdbx_description
1 polymer ?
#
loop_
_entity_poly.entity_id
_entity_poly.type
_entity_poly.pdbx_seq_one_letter_code
_entity_poly.pdbx_strand_id
1 'polypeptide(L)'
;PKVLSATAIMSDHYDIEKQVDATLQWPNGETLSFTVSGNAALCQALTVLGSSGWAKLSVPVNPPEITHAYWANGGLQEGTKVSFPPCNQYKLMIDDFVSLAESKSKSNFLISQIVTKAINEIQLKAGLII
;
A
#
# COMPACT_ATOMS: atom_id res chain seq x y z
N PRO A 1 0.75 -0.54 -13.47
CA PRO A 1 2.21 -0.58 -13.33
C PRO A 1 2.78 -1.88 -13.91
N LYS A 2 4.08 -1.90 -14.20
CA LYS A 2 4.86 -3.09 -14.55
C LYS A 2 5.68 -3.52 -13.34
N VAL A 3 5.71 -4.80 -13.02
CA VAL A 3 6.60 -5.32 -11.97
C VAL A 3 8.02 -5.41 -12.53
N LEU A 4 8.96 -4.67 -11.96
CA LEU A 4 10.36 -4.70 -12.36
C LEU A 4 11.09 -5.89 -11.73
N SER A 5 10.91 -6.08 -10.42
CA SER A 5 11.48 -7.18 -9.65
C SER A 5 10.52 -7.65 -8.56
N ALA A 6 10.60 -8.91 -8.20
CA ALA A 6 9.97 -9.47 -7.02
C ALA A 6 10.80 -10.65 -6.52
N THR A 7 10.89 -10.81 -5.21
CA THR A 7 11.49 -11.95 -4.52
C THR A 7 10.60 -12.37 -3.35
N ALA A 8 10.61 -13.64 -3.03
CA ALA A 8 9.89 -14.17 -1.87
C ALA A 8 10.82 -15.03 -1.01
N ILE A 9 10.62 -15.00 0.29
CA ILE A 9 11.23 -15.93 1.23
C ILE A 9 10.11 -16.82 1.77
N MET A 10 10.24 -18.12 1.56
CA MET A 10 9.26 -19.10 2.00
C MET A 10 9.37 -19.38 3.50
N SER A 11 8.27 -19.77 4.10
CA SER A 11 8.26 -20.29 5.47
C SER A 11 8.97 -21.65 5.52
N ASP A 12 9.67 -21.90 6.65
CA ASP A 12 10.32 -23.19 6.89
C ASP A 12 9.32 -24.28 7.34
N HIS A 13 8.10 -23.89 7.68
CA HIS A 13 7.09 -24.78 8.29
C HIS A 13 5.79 -24.87 7.49
N TYR A 14 5.52 -23.94 6.60
CA TYR A 14 4.27 -23.85 5.84
C TYR A 14 4.59 -23.51 4.38
N ASP A 15 3.75 -23.97 3.48
CA ASP A 15 3.85 -23.64 2.04
C ASP A 15 3.27 -22.26 1.74
N ILE A 16 3.77 -21.25 2.45
CA ILE A 16 3.41 -19.84 2.28
C ILE A 16 4.67 -18.97 2.33
N GLU A 17 4.62 -17.85 1.68
CA GLU A 17 5.66 -16.83 1.78
C GLU A 17 5.64 -16.14 3.16
N LYS A 18 6.79 -16.02 3.79
CA LYS A 18 6.98 -15.26 5.03
C LYS A 18 7.44 -13.82 4.78
N GLN A 19 7.97 -13.55 3.59
CA GLN A 19 8.33 -12.21 3.14
C GLN A 19 8.24 -12.10 1.63
N VAL A 20 7.80 -10.95 1.15
CA VAL A 20 7.82 -10.57 -0.26
C VAL A 20 8.38 -9.16 -0.38
N ASP A 21 9.35 -9.00 -1.29
CA ASP A 21 9.90 -7.71 -1.71
C ASP A 21 9.57 -7.49 -3.18
N ALA A 22 9.08 -6.31 -3.53
CA ALA A 22 8.78 -6.01 -4.93
C ALA A 22 9.05 -4.55 -5.29
N THR A 23 9.37 -4.34 -6.58
CA THR A 23 9.48 -3.02 -7.19
C THR A 23 8.61 -2.95 -8.43
N LEU A 24 7.75 -1.95 -8.48
CA LEU A 24 6.85 -1.65 -9.58
C LEU A 24 7.20 -0.31 -10.21
N GLN A 25 6.87 -0.15 -11.50
CA GLN A 25 7.03 1.11 -12.22
C GLN A 25 5.78 1.44 -13.03
N TRP A 26 5.38 2.70 -13.01
CA TRP A 26 4.32 3.25 -13.86
C TRP A 26 4.88 3.78 -15.20
N PRO A 27 4.03 3.96 -16.21
CA PRO A 27 4.47 4.42 -17.54
C PRO A 27 5.21 5.77 -17.55
N ASN A 28 4.89 6.66 -16.59
CA ASN A 28 5.54 7.97 -16.48
C ASN A 28 6.88 7.91 -15.71
N GLY A 29 7.30 6.72 -15.25
CA GLY A 29 8.57 6.53 -14.57
C GLY A 29 8.50 6.50 -13.04
N GLU A 30 7.36 6.77 -12.45
CA GLU A 30 7.18 6.62 -10.99
C GLU A 30 7.44 5.17 -10.57
N THR A 31 8.05 4.99 -9.40
CA THR A 31 8.36 3.67 -8.85
C THR A 31 7.79 3.49 -7.46
N LEU A 32 7.38 2.26 -7.14
CA LEU A 32 7.05 1.81 -5.80
C LEU A 32 7.93 0.62 -5.45
N SER A 33 8.67 0.71 -4.35
CA SER A 33 9.35 -0.45 -3.75
C SER A 33 8.77 -0.71 -2.38
N PHE A 34 8.51 -1.98 -2.07
CA PHE A 34 7.94 -2.36 -0.77
C PHE A 34 8.43 -3.72 -0.30
N THR A 35 8.38 -3.90 1.01
CA THR A 35 8.55 -5.18 1.69
C THR A 35 7.30 -5.47 2.51
N VAL A 36 6.78 -6.69 2.42
CA VAL A 36 5.75 -7.23 3.33
C VAL A 36 6.33 -8.46 4.00
N SER A 37 6.29 -8.53 5.34
CA SER A 37 6.84 -9.66 6.09
C SER A 37 5.95 -10.01 7.28
N GLY A 38 5.65 -11.31 7.43
CA GLY A 38 4.98 -11.86 8.60
C GLY A 38 5.91 -12.14 9.79
N ASN A 39 7.24 -12.11 9.57
CA ASN A 39 8.26 -12.41 10.60
C ASN A 39 8.96 -11.17 11.15
N ALA A 40 8.73 -10.01 10.55
CA ALA A 40 9.29 -8.76 11.06
C ALA A 40 8.51 -8.23 12.26
N ALA A 41 9.15 -7.42 13.07
CA ALA A 41 8.45 -6.64 14.10
C ALA A 41 7.37 -5.78 13.45
N LEU A 42 6.23 -5.62 14.14
CA LEU A 42 5.11 -4.85 13.61
C LEU A 42 5.52 -3.41 13.31
N CYS A 43 5.60 -3.09 12.04
CA CYS A 43 5.92 -1.77 11.53
C CYS A 43 5.16 -1.54 10.22
N GLN A 44 4.54 -0.39 10.09
CA GLN A 44 3.94 0.04 8.83
C GLN A 44 4.43 1.46 8.54
N ALA A 45 4.87 1.71 7.33
CA ALA A 45 5.24 3.04 6.88
C ALA A 45 5.05 3.17 5.37
N LEU A 46 4.64 4.34 4.92
CA LEU A 46 4.65 4.72 3.52
C LEU A 46 5.36 6.07 3.40
N THR A 47 6.35 6.14 2.52
CA THR A 47 7.01 7.40 2.18
C THR A 47 6.88 7.64 0.69
N VAL A 48 6.39 8.82 0.32
CA VAL A 48 6.31 9.29 -1.06
C VAL A 48 7.38 10.38 -1.24
N LEU A 49 8.24 10.18 -2.23
CA LEU A 49 9.31 11.13 -2.59
C LEU A 49 8.98 11.75 -3.94
N GLY A 50 8.96 13.06 -4.00
CA GLY A 50 8.78 13.82 -5.22
C GLY A 50 9.95 14.80 -5.46
N SER A 51 10.00 15.40 -6.66
CA SER A 51 11.03 16.37 -7.01
C SER A 51 10.98 17.65 -6.16
N SER A 52 9.81 17.99 -5.61
CA SER A 52 9.59 19.22 -4.84
C SER A 52 9.40 18.98 -3.34
N GLY A 53 9.34 17.73 -2.89
CA GLY A 53 9.10 17.43 -1.48
C GLY A 53 8.83 15.96 -1.22
N TRP A 54 8.43 15.67 0.01
CA TRP A 54 8.10 14.32 0.45
C TRP A 54 6.88 14.30 1.37
N ALA A 55 6.23 13.12 1.45
CA ALA A 55 5.17 12.85 2.42
C ALA A 55 5.39 11.50 3.08
N LYS A 56 4.98 11.35 4.35
CA LYS A 56 5.11 10.13 5.13
C LYS A 56 3.83 9.83 5.91
N LEU A 57 3.40 8.57 5.85
CA LEU A 57 2.33 7.99 6.68
C LEU A 57 2.95 6.90 7.57
N SER A 58 2.71 6.98 8.88
CA SER A 58 3.34 6.05 9.85
C SER A 58 2.62 4.72 9.95
N VAL A 59 1.31 4.65 9.68
CA VAL A 59 0.49 3.42 9.71
C VAL A 59 -0.53 3.49 8.58
N PRO A 60 -0.09 3.24 7.31
CA PRO A 60 -0.94 3.49 6.15
C PRO A 60 -2.05 2.45 5.91
N VAL A 61 -1.88 1.21 6.40
CA VAL A 61 -2.81 0.10 6.08
C VAL A 61 -3.88 -0.06 7.15
N ASN A 62 -3.48 -0.07 8.42
CA ASN A 62 -4.41 -0.18 9.55
C ASN A 62 -4.23 1.02 10.49
N PRO A 63 -4.61 2.24 10.04
CA PRO A 63 -4.40 3.44 10.83
C PRO A 63 -5.22 3.36 12.13
N PRO A 64 -4.65 3.83 13.26
CA PRO A 64 -5.41 4.03 14.47
C PRO A 64 -6.47 5.13 14.27
N GLU A 65 -7.45 5.20 15.17
CA GLU A 65 -8.52 6.20 15.10
C GLU A 65 -7.97 7.63 15.00
N ILE A 66 -6.87 7.91 15.70
CA ILE A 66 -6.12 9.17 15.59
C ILE A 66 -4.84 8.91 14.80
N THR A 67 -4.73 9.50 13.62
CA THR A 67 -3.58 9.31 12.74
C THR A 67 -3.02 10.64 12.23
N HIS A 68 -1.79 10.58 11.72
CA HIS A 68 -1.05 11.74 11.25
C HIS A 68 -0.32 11.43 9.95
N ALA A 69 -0.18 12.47 9.13
CA ALA A 69 0.77 12.51 8.02
C ALA A 69 1.85 13.56 8.31
N TYR A 70 2.99 13.41 7.65
CA TYR A 70 4.05 14.40 7.65
C TYR A 70 4.39 14.74 6.22
N TRP A 71 4.71 16.00 5.95
CA TRP A 71 5.14 16.42 4.62
C TRP A 71 6.11 17.61 4.71
N ALA A 72 6.97 17.77 3.71
CA ALA A 72 7.85 18.91 3.57
C ALA A 72 8.14 19.22 2.10
N ASN A 73 8.40 20.48 1.80
CA ASN A 73 8.83 20.95 0.48
C ASN A 73 10.36 20.80 0.31
N GLY A 74 10.86 19.57 0.49
CA GLY A 74 12.28 19.27 0.44
C GLY A 74 13.04 19.57 1.74
N GLY A 75 14.37 19.35 1.71
CA GLY A 75 15.25 19.52 2.87
C GLY A 75 15.31 18.31 3.81
N LEU A 76 16.27 18.37 4.77
CA LEU A 76 16.50 17.29 5.76
C LEU A 76 15.79 17.55 7.10
N GLN A 77 14.93 18.57 7.15
CA GLN A 77 14.19 18.94 8.35
C GLN A 77 13.00 17.99 8.60
N GLU A 78 12.52 17.97 9.81
CA GLU A 78 11.26 17.31 10.15
C GLU A 78 10.12 17.97 9.36
N GLY A 79 9.24 17.12 8.78
CA GLY A 79 8.10 17.61 8.01
C GLY A 79 7.03 18.25 8.90
N THR A 80 6.17 19.04 8.27
CA THR A 80 4.96 19.57 8.92
C THR A 80 4.02 18.42 9.24
N LYS A 81 3.62 18.30 10.50
CA LYS A 81 2.64 17.31 10.97
C LYS A 81 1.23 17.76 10.61
N VAL A 82 0.48 16.89 9.93
CA VAL A 82 -0.95 17.04 9.68
C VAL A 82 -1.69 16.00 10.50
N SER A 83 -2.62 16.42 11.33
CA SER A 83 -3.47 15.55 12.14
C SER A 83 -4.85 15.43 11.49
N PHE A 84 -5.37 14.22 11.44
CA PHE A 84 -6.70 13.94 10.94
C PHE A 84 -7.68 13.79 12.11
N PRO A 85 -8.96 14.18 11.97
CA PRO A 85 -9.96 13.93 12.99
C PRO A 85 -10.12 12.43 13.22
N PRO A 86 -10.51 12.02 14.45
CA PRO A 86 -10.77 10.61 14.74
C PRO A 86 -11.77 10.01 13.77
N CYS A 87 -11.43 8.83 13.26
CA CYS A 87 -12.24 8.17 12.22
C CYS A 87 -12.09 6.65 12.33
N ASN A 88 -13.19 5.93 12.16
CA ASN A 88 -13.19 4.48 12.05
C ASN A 88 -13.29 4.09 10.57
N GLN A 89 -12.19 3.60 10.01
CA GLN A 89 -12.09 3.22 8.59
C GLN A 89 -13.12 2.15 8.18
N TYR A 90 -13.41 1.19 9.06
CA TYR A 90 -14.37 0.13 8.77
C TYR A 90 -15.80 0.66 8.73
N LYS A 91 -16.14 1.61 9.61
CA LYS A 91 -17.43 2.29 9.55
C LYS A 91 -17.60 3.03 8.23
N LEU A 92 -16.60 3.82 7.80
CA LEU A 92 -16.64 4.53 6.52
C LEU A 92 -16.78 3.57 5.34
N MET A 93 -16.06 2.45 5.34
CA MET A 93 -16.17 1.43 4.31
C MET A 93 -17.58 0.84 4.22
N ILE A 94 -18.22 0.57 5.37
CA ILE A 94 -19.58 0.04 5.42
C ILE A 94 -20.59 1.10 4.96
N ASP A 95 -20.47 2.34 5.42
CA ASP A 95 -21.33 3.45 5.02
C ASP A 95 -21.26 3.67 3.49
N ASP A 96 -20.07 3.62 2.90
CA ASP A 96 -19.86 3.73 1.44
C ASP A 96 -20.51 2.54 0.69
N PHE A 97 -20.30 1.32 1.19
CA PHE A 97 -20.92 0.13 0.61
C PHE A 97 -22.46 0.21 0.62
N VAL A 98 -23.07 0.63 1.72
CA VAL A 98 -24.52 0.81 1.82
C VAL A 98 -24.99 1.86 0.82
N SER A 99 -24.32 3.01 0.74
CA SER A 99 -24.65 4.08 -0.21
C SER A 99 -24.58 3.62 -1.66
N LEU A 100 -23.57 2.84 -2.01
CA LEU A 100 -23.42 2.24 -3.35
C LEU A 100 -24.56 1.25 -3.65
N ALA A 101 -24.93 0.41 -2.68
CA ALA A 101 -26.02 -0.56 -2.84
C ALA A 101 -27.37 0.13 -3.02
N GLU A 102 -27.67 1.18 -2.25
CA GLU A 102 -28.90 1.97 -2.34
C GLU A 102 -29.02 2.76 -3.64
N SER A 103 -27.91 3.35 -4.10
CA SER A 103 -27.87 4.14 -5.33
C SER A 103 -27.96 3.28 -6.59
N LYS A 104 -27.87 1.94 -6.50
CA LYS A 104 -27.73 1.02 -7.62
C LYS A 104 -26.60 1.41 -8.58
N SER A 105 -25.64 2.15 -8.10
CA SER A 105 -24.46 2.57 -8.87
C SER A 105 -23.60 1.35 -9.18
N LYS A 106 -23.05 1.30 -10.39
CA LYS A 106 -22.05 0.29 -10.72
C LYS A 106 -20.73 0.68 -10.06
N SER A 107 -20.23 -0.16 -9.16
CA SER A 107 -18.88 0.00 -8.61
C SER A 107 -17.84 -0.03 -9.73
N ASN A 108 -16.88 0.88 -9.69
CA ASN A 108 -15.76 0.85 -10.61
C ASN A 108 -14.70 -0.13 -10.09
N PHE A 109 -14.71 -1.35 -10.60
CA PHE A 109 -13.74 -2.41 -10.25
C PHE A 109 -12.35 -2.23 -10.91
N LEU A 110 -12.12 -1.16 -11.67
CA LEU A 110 -10.86 -0.97 -12.39
C LEU A 110 -9.64 -1.01 -11.47
N ILE A 111 -9.70 -0.33 -10.32
CA ILE A 111 -8.60 -0.34 -9.34
C ILE A 111 -8.35 -1.75 -8.82
N SER A 112 -9.41 -2.49 -8.45
CA SER A 112 -9.29 -3.87 -7.97
C SER A 112 -8.67 -4.78 -9.02
N GLN A 113 -9.04 -4.63 -10.29
CA GLN A 113 -8.44 -5.38 -11.39
C GLN A 113 -6.95 -5.07 -11.58
N ILE A 114 -6.56 -3.79 -11.50
CA ILE A 114 -5.16 -3.35 -11.59
C ILE A 114 -4.34 -3.95 -10.44
N VAL A 115 -4.86 -3.89 -9.21
CA VAL A 115 -4.19 -4.43 -8.02
C VAL A 115 -4.05 -5.95 -8.14
N THR A 116 -5.11 -6.68 -8.49
CA THR A 116 -5.07 -8.13 -8.67
C THR A 116 -4.06 -8.54 -9.74
N LYS A 117 -4.03 -7.83 -10.88
CA LYS A 117 -3.05 -8.08 -11.93
C LYS A 117 -1.62 -7.85 -11.43
N ALA A 118 -1.36 -6.77 -10.69
CA ALA A 118 -0.03 -6.51 -10.13
C ALA A 118 0.39 -7.60 -9.12
N ILE A 119 -0.52 -8.08 -8.27
CA ILE A 119 -0.25 -9.19 -7.34
C ILE A 119 0.13 -10.45 -8.11
N ASN A 120 -0.63 -10.84 -9.14
CA ASN A 120 -0.31 -12.01 -9.96
C ASN A 120 1.07 -11.87 -10.65
N GLU A 121 1.41 -10.69 -11.17
CA GLU A 121 2.74 -10.45 -11.77
C GLU A 121 3.86 -10.54 -10.72
N ILE A 122 3.63 -10.09 -9.49
CA ILE A 122 4.59 -10.23 -8.38
C ILE A 122 4.79 -11.71 -8.05
N GLN A 123 3.71 -12.48 -7.91
CA GLN A 123 3.76 -13.91 -7.62
C GLN A 123 4.51 -14.69 -8.69
N LEU A 124 4.23 -14.42 -9.98
CA LEU A 124 4.96 -15.03 -11.12
C LEU A 124 6.44 -14.70 -11.06
N LYS A 125 6.82 -13.44 -10.86
CA LYS A 125 8.23 -13.01 -10.79
C LYS A 125 8.98 -13.55 -9.58
N ALA A 126 8.28 -13.71 -8.47
CA ALA A 126 8.83 -14.27 -7.24
C ALA A 126 8.92 -15.82 -7.26
N GLY A 127 8.39 -16.47 -8.33
CA GLY A 127 8.35 -17.93 -8.46
C GLY A 127 7.35 -18.62 -7.52
N LEU A 128 6.32 -17.91 -7.08
CA LEU A 128 5.29 -18.45 -6.19
C LEU A 128 4.17 -19.17 -6.94
N ILE A 129 3.96 -18.82 -8.19
CA ILE A 129 3.02 -19.47 -9.11
C ILE A 129 3.70 -19.70 -10.46
N ILE A 130 3.26 -20.72 -11.22
CA ILE A 130 3.77 -21.10 -12.53
C ILE A 130 2.84 -20.58 -13.63
#